data_2bb0e8aca1bc7782a71962488d3d9ee6
#
_entry.id   2bb0e8aca1bc7782a71962488d3d9ee6
#
_cell.length_a   1.000
_cell.length_b   1.000
_cell.length_c   1.000
_cell.angle_alpha   90.00
_cell.angle_beta   90.00
_cell.angle_gamma   90.00
#
_symmetry.space_group_name_H-M   'P 1'
#
loop_
_entity.id
_entity.type
_entity.pdbx_description
1 polymer ?
#
loop_
_entity_poly.entity_id
_entity_poly.type
_entity_poly.pdbx_seq_one_letter_code
_entity_poly.pdbx_strand_id
1 'polypeptide(L)'
;MAVKKTALFEVHQRYGAKIVEFAGYYMPIQYKGINEEHLRVRQTVGLFDVSHMGEFEFSGPQAEAFLQYITINNVKNLNIYQAQYLSLIHI
;
A
#
# COMPACT_ATOMS: atom_id res chain seq x y z
N MET A 1 -11.83 -17.79 6.62
CA MET A 1 -12.39 -16.49 6.20
C MET A 1 -12.48 -16.43 4.69
N ALA A 2 -13.56 -15.86 4.18
CA ALA A 2 -13.69 -15.69 2.73
C ALA A 2 -12.66 -14.66 2.24
N VAL A 3 -12.01 -14.97 1.13
CA VAL A 3 -11.06 -14.07 0.49
C VAL A 3 -11.83 -13.00 -0.28
N LYS A 4 -11.45 -11.75 -0.10
CA LYS A 4 -12.15 -10.61 -0.70
C LYS A 4 -11.57 -10.27 -2.06
N LYS A 5 -12.37 -9.61 -2.88
CA LYS A 5 -11.94 -9.07 -4.16
C LYS A 5 -11.81 -7.56 -4.07
N THR A 6 -10.79 -7.01 -4.71
CA THR A 6 -10.65 -5.56 -4.85
C THR A 6 -11.50 -5.06 -6.01
N ALA A 7 -11.67 -3.74 -6.10
CA ALA A 7 -12.44 -3.13 -7.20
C ALA A 7 -11.86 -3.44 -8.58
N LEU A 8 -10.55 -3.67 -8.66
CA LEU A 8 -9.85 -3.94 -9.93
C LEU A 8 -9.64 -5.42 -10.22
N PHE A 9 -10.22 -6.31 -9.42
CA PHE A 9 -10.02 -7.76 -9.57
C PHE A 9 -10.27 -8.25 -11.00
N GLU A 10 -11.40 -7.87 -11.58
CA GLU A 10 -11.75 -8.29 -12.92
C GLU A 10 -10.83 -7.71 -13.99
N VAL A 11 -10.35 -6.48 -13.76
CA VAL A 11 -9.38 -5.84 -14.64
C VAL A 11 -8.07 -6.61 -14.63
N HIS A 12 -7.59 -7.03 -13.46
CA HIS A 12 -6.38 -7.84 -13.34
C HIS A 12 -6.52 -9.16 -14.11
N GLN A 13 -7.66 -9.83 -13.98
CA GLN A 13 -7.92 -11.06 -14.72
C GLN A 13 -7.92 -10.82 -16.23
N ARG A 14 -8.54 -9.73 -16.67
CA ARG A 14 -8.63 -9.37 -18.09
C ARG A 14 -7.25 -9.16 -18.72
N TYR A 15 -6.32 -8.61 -17.96
CA TYR A 15 -4.96 -8.38 -18.43
C TYR A 15 -4.01 -9.55 -18.18
N GLY A 16 -4.54 -10.69 -17.77
CA GLY A 16 -3.75 -11.93 -17.64
C GLY A 16 -2.87 -12.02 -16.41
N ALA A 17 -3.23 -11.31 -15.34
CA ALA A 17 -2.46 -11.36 -14.11
C ALA A 17 -2.54 -12.74 -13.46
N LYS A 18 -1.45 -13.15 -12.82
CA LYS A 18 -1.47 -14.29 -11.90
C LYS A 18 -2.01 -13.81 -10.56
N ILE A 19 -3.18 -14.30 -10.19
CA ILE A 19 -3.89 -13.89 -8.98
C ILE A 19 -3.62 -14.90 -7.87
N VAL A 20 -3.29 -14.40 -6.69
CA VAL A 20 -3.11 -15.21 -5.48
C VAL A 20 -3.82 -14.55 -4.31
N GLU A 21 -4.00 -15.31 -3.23
CA GLU A 21 -4.47 -14.74 -1.98
C GLU A 21 -3.33 -14.00 -1.30
N PHE A 22 -3.56 -12.74 -0.96
CA PHE A 22 -2.60 -11.90 -0.26
C PHE A 22 -3.35 -10.97 0.69
N ALA A 23 -2.99 -11.03 1.99
CA ALA A 23 -3.59 -10.21 3.03
C ALA A 23 -5.13 -10.25 3.06
N GLY A 24 -5.71 -11.40 2.77
CA GLY A 24 -7.15 -11.60 2.77
C GLY A 24 -7.87 -11.17 1.50
N TYR A 25 -7.12 -10.81 0.46
CA TYR A 25 -7.65 -10.39 -0.84
C TYR A 25 -7.05 -11.20 -1.97
N TYR A 26 -7.81 -11.31 -3.07
CA TYR A 26 -7.26 -11.80 -4.33
C TYR A 26 -6.48 -10.68 -5.00
N MET A 27 -5.16 -10.82 -5.08
CA MET A 27 -4.27 -9.79 -5.61
C MET A 27 -3.41 -10.32 -6.75
N PRO A 28 -3.12 -9.46 -7.74
CA PRO A 28 -2.19 -9.84 -8.80
C PRO A 28 -0.77 -9.83 -8.26
N ILE A 29 -0.04 -10.92 -8.48
CA ILE A 29 1.36 -10.99 -8.07
C ILE A 29 2.30 -10.69 -9.22
N GLN A 30 1.84 -10.93 -10.43
CA GLN A 30 2.59 -10.58 -11.64
C GLN A 30 1.65 -10.59 -12.85
N TYR A 31 2.09 -9.93 -13.92
CA TYR A 31 1.45 -9.97 -15.22
C TYR A 31 2.32 -10.71 -16.21
N LYS A 32 3.49 -10.16 -16.54
CA LYS A 32 4.46 -10.79 -17.44
C LYS A 32 5.50 -11.61 -16.70
N GLY A 33 5.95 -11.11 -15.57
CA GLY A 33 6.96 -11.76 -14.76
C GLY A 33 7.51 -10.79 -13.73
N ILE A 34 7.82 -11.30 -12.54
CA ILE A 34 8.27 -10.48 -11.41
C ILE A 34 9.53 -9.70 -11.77
N ASN A 35 10.52 -10.38 -12.35
CA ASN A 35 11.80 -9.75 -12.68
C ASN A 35 11.65 -8.68 -13.77
N GLU A 36 10.86 -8.96 -14.79
CA GLU A 36 10.63 -8.00 -15.88
C GLU A 36 9.92 -6.76 -15.39
N GLU A 37 8.90 -6.94 -14.56
CA GLU A 37 8.13 -5.84 -13.98
C GLU A 37 8.98 -5.03 -13.00
N HIS A 38 9.81 -5.68 -12.21
CA HIS A 38 10.76 -5.00 -11.32
C HIS A 38 11.71 -4.10 -12.11
N LEU A 39 12.29 -4.61 -13.18
CA LEU A 39 13.17 -3.83 -14.04
C LEU A 39 12.46 -2.66 -14.70
N ARG A 40 11.21 -2.84 -15.06
CA ARG A 40 10.40 -1.76 -15.63
C ARG A 40 10.23 -0.61 -14.65
N VAL A 41 9.94 -0.90 -13.38
CA VAL A 41 9.83 0.11 -12.34
C VAL A 41 11.15 0.86 -12.16
N ARG A 42 12.27 0.13 -12.20
CA ARG A 42 13.60 0.72 -12.01
C ARG A 42 14.03 1.59 -13.19
N GLN A 43 13.62 1.27 -14.38
CA GLN A 43 14.07 1.94 -15.62
C GLN A 43 13.09 2.99 -16.13
N THR A 44 11.81 2.82 -15.89
CA THR A 44 10.76 3.73 -16.37
C THR A 44 9.78 4.04 -15.24
N VAL A 45 8.58 3.46 -15.29
CA VAL A 45 7.52 3.73 -14.32
C VAL A 45 6.73 2.46 -14.03
N GLY A 46 6.20 2.35 -12.82
CA GLY A 46 5.33 1.26 -12.41
C GLY A 46 4.02 1.79 -11.82
N LEU A 47 2.97 1.02 -12.01
CA LEU A 47 1.65 1.27 -11.42
C LEU A 47 1.28 0.07 -10.57
N PHE A 48 0.87 0.33 -9.34
CA PHE A 48 0.57 -0.72 -8.36
C PHE A 48 -0.85 -0.56 -7.83
N ASP A 49 -1.59 -1.66 -7.77
CA ASP A 49 -2.87 -1.69 -7.06
C ASP A 49 -2.61 -1.97 -5.58
N VAL A 50 -2.95 -1.01 -4.74
CA VAL A 50 -2.80 -1.12 -3.29
C VAL A 50 -4.17 -1.09 -2.59
N SER A 51 -5.23 -1.47 -3.29
CA SER A 51 -6.60 -1.41 -2.78
C SER A 51 -6.84 -2.30 -1.56
N HIS A 52 -5.96 -3.24 -1.29
CA HIS A 52 -6.04 -4.11 -0.11
C HIS A 52 -5.54 -3.43 1.16
N MET A 53 -4.92 -2.28 1.04
CA MET A 53 -4.38 -1.52 2.17
C MET A 53 -5.43 -0.61 2.77
N GLY A 54 -5.35 -0.39 4.08
CA GLY A 54 -6.23 0.55 4.77
C GLY A 54 -5.67 1.96 4.74
N GLU A 55 -6.57 2.93 4.83
CA GLU A 55 -6.22 4.35 4.94
C GLU A 55 -6.89 4.94 6.16
N PHE A 56 -6.17 5.77 6.88
CA PHE A 56 -6.69 6.46 8.05
C PHE A 56 -6.37 7.94 7.93
N GLU A 57 -7.38 8.78 8.06
CA GLU A 57 -7.21 10.22 8.09
C GLU A 57 -7.27 10.71 9.53
N PHE A 58 -6.28 11.49 9.93
CA PHE A 58 -6.21 12.11 11.25
C PHE A 58 -6.23 13.62 11.10
N SER A 59 -7.22 14.26 11.72
CA SER A 59 -7.36 15.70 11.66
C SER A 59 -7.68 16.26 13.04
N GLY A 60 -7.49 17.57 13.19
CA GLY A 60 -7.77 18.26 14.44
C GLY A 60 -6.50 18.70 15.17
N PRO A 61 -6.66 19.50 16.23
CA PRO A 61 -5.53 20.14 16.89
C PRO A 61 -4.56 19.18 17.58
N GLN A 62 -4.99 17.96 17.89
CA GLN A 62 -4.17 16.96 18.57
C GLN A 62 -3.75 15.80 17.67
N ALA A 63 -4.02 15.88 16.35
CA ALA A 63 -3.68 14.80 15.42
C ALA A 63 -2.17 14.53 15.38
N GLU A 64 -1.36 15.57 15.30
CA GLU A 64 0.11 15.44 15.31
C GLU A 64 0.60 14.83 16.61
N ALA A 65 0.11 15.29 17.76
CA ALA A 65 0.50 14.77 19.05
C ALA A 65 0.13 13.30 19.22
N PHE A 66 -1.05 12.90 18.75
CA PHE A 66 -1.48 11.52 18.78
C PHE A 66 -0.59 10.62 17.91
N LEU A 67 -0.31 11.03 16.68
CA LEU A 67 0.56 10.27 15.79
C LEU A 67 2.00 10.19 16.33
N GLN A 68 2.48 11.26 16.93
CA GLN A 68 3.80 11.28 17.58
C GLN A 68 3.87 10.27 18.73
N TYR A 69 2.77 10.09 19.43
CA TYR A 69 2.69 9.17 20.55
C TYR A 69 2.65 7.70 20.14
N ILE A 70 1.89 7.35 19.08
CA ILE A 70 1.66 5.96 18.71
C ILE A 70 2.63 5.41 17.66
N THR A 71 3.47 6.24 17.08
CA THR A 71 4.43 5.79 16.06
C THR A 71 5.86 5.92 16.56
N ILE A 72 6.77 5.17 15.94
CA ILE A 72 8.18 5.14 16.37
C ILE A 72 9.00 6.25 15.72
N ASN A 73 8.46 6.94 14.75
CA ASN A 73 9.17 7.98 14.01
C ASN A 73 8.81 9.35 14.56
N ASN A 74 9.66 10.34 14.27
CA ASN A 74 9.36 11.72 14.61
C ASN A 74 8.49 12.35 13.52
N VAL A 75 7.18 12.28 13.72
CA VAL A 75 6.19 12.83 12.79
C VAL A 75 6.35 14.32 12.58
N LYS A 76 6.88 15.03 13.60
CA LYS A 76 7.10 16.48 13.52
C LYS A 76 8.11 16.89 12.46
N ASN A 77 8.95 15.96 12.01
CA ASN A 77 9.89 16.21 10.93
C ASN A 77 9.24 16.30 9.55
N LEU A 78 7.98 15.94 9.43
CA LEU A 78 7.25 16.01 8.17
C LEU A 78 6.75 17.41 7.88
N ASN A 79 7.05 17.89 6.68
CA ASN A 79 6.45 19.10 6.14
C ASN A 79 5.29 18.74 5.22
N ILE A 80 4.53 19.75 4.82
CA ILE A 80 3.42 19.58 3.89
C ILE A 80 3.94 18.93 2.59
N TYR A 81 3.21 17.97 2.03
CA TYR A 81 3.54 17.19 0.83
C TYR A 81 4.72 16.23 0.99
N GLN A 82 5.15 15.98 2.21
CA GLN A 82 6.15 14.95 2.49
C GLN A 82 5.50 13.68 3.01
N ALA A 83 6.17 12.56 2.81
CA ALA A 83 5.75 11.25 3.32
C ALA A 83 6.86 10.65 4.17
N GLN A 84 6.48 9.79 5.09
CA GLN A 84 7.40 9.13 5.99
C GLN A 84 7.00 7.68 6.14
N TYR A 85 7.97 6.78 5.97
CA TYR A 85 7.77 5.37 6.28
C TYR A 85 7.87 5.19 7.79
N LEU A 86 6.83 4.63 8.40
CA LEU A 86 6.80 4.50 9.85
C LEU A 86 6.14 3.19 10.29
N SER A 87 6.24 2.90 11.57
CA SER A 87 5.58 1.78 12.20
C SER A 87 4.94 2.21 13.51
N LEU A 88 3.97 1.43 13.98
CA LEU A 88 3.38 1.66 15.28
C LEU A 88 4.35 1.27 16.39
N ILE A 89 4.22 1.98 17.51
CA ILE A 89 5.13 1.81 18.64
C ILE A 89 4.98 0.46 19.32
N HIS A 90 3.80 -0.08 19.27
CA HIS A 90 3.46 -1.32 19.94
C HIS A 90 2.95 -2.34 18.98
N ILE A 91 3.58 -3.43 19.02
CA ILE A 91 3.26 -4.50 18.11
C ILE A 91 2.87 -5.75 18.90
#